data_60504dd6cb373ca40ddc320619e51845
#
_entry.id   60504dd6cb373ca40ddc320619e51845
#
_cell.length_a   1.000
_cell.length_b   1.000
_cell.length_c   1.000
_cell.angle_alpha   90.00
_cell.angle_beta   90.00
_cell.angle_gamma   90.00
#
_symmetry.space_group_name_H-M   'P 1'
#
loop_
_entity.id
_entity.type
_entity.pdbx_description
1 polymer ?
#
loop_
_entity_poly.entity_id
_entity_poly.type
_entity_poly.pdbx_seq_one_letter_code
_entity_poly.pdbx_strand_id
1 'polypeptide(L)'
;ETANACALDRCIMHCADNFHWADKYPVRDMGNGKVRAAGMALAMQGSCISNVDVGSCTLKLSDCGTYNMMIGAADMGTGCDTILAQMAAEVLDCEPDDITVFGADTDASPYDSGSYASSTTYITGMATQNAALELRENIKKIGAQLLGCDASEVDFDGKEVYIINPDGADNGAVSVSLSDIATKAQVNNTIPVDVTATYSSPVSPPPYMVGMVEIELDKETGAVKILDYQAVVDCGIPVNPNLARVQTEGGIGQGIGMALYENVTYNAGGKIAENDLMQYKIPTRQDVGNINVEFETSYEPSGPFGVKSIGEIVINTPAPALAHAIYRATGVWHRTVPFTPEKILMGMADPNWHEKDLRVK
;
A
#
# COMPACT_ATOMS: atom_id res chain seq x y z
N GLU A 1 10.98 -7.87 19.56
CA GLU A 1 10.88 -6.48 19.06
C GLU A 1 9.53 -5.90 19.47
N THR A 2 9.50 -4.64 19.87
CA THR A 2 8.28 -3.93 20.22
C THR A 2 7.90 -3.07 19.01
N ALA A 3 6.68 -3.22 18.51
CA ALA A 3 6.17 -2.33 17.45
C ALA A 3 5.92 -0.92 18.05
N ASN A 4 6.44 0.11 17.40
CA ASN A 4 6.24 1.50 17.84
C ASN A 4 4.81 1.98 17.55
N ALA A 5 4.21 1.48 16.47
CA ALA A 5 2.85 1.81 16.06
C ALA A 5 2.07 0.52 15.74
N CYS A 6 0.96 0.29 16.45
CA CYS A 6 0.10 -0.88 16.27
C CYS A 6 -1.35 -0.55 16.65
N ALA A 7 -2.27 -0.76 15.72
CA ALA A 7 -3.70 -0.63 15.93
C ALA A 7 -4.45 -1.96 15.72
N LEU A 8 -3.78 -3.10 15.85
CA LEU A 8 -4.37 -4.42 15.54
C LEU A 8 -5.61 -4.72 16.37
N ASP A 9 -5.61 -4.36 17.64
CA ASP A 9 -6.76 -4.51 18.55
C ASP A 9 -7.98 -3.71 18.05
N ARG A 10 -7.77 -2.45 17.62
CA ARG A 10 -8.82 -1.62 17.03
C ARG A 10 -9.27 -2.18 15.68
N CYS A 11 -8.35 -2.66 14.84
CA CYS A 11 -8.69 -3.32 13.59
C CYS A 11 -9.60 -4.52 13.80
N ILE A 12 -9.36 -5.35 14.83
CA ILE A 12 -10.21 -6.51 15.16
C ILE A 12 -11.62 -6.06 15.54
N MET A 13 -11.74 -5.10 16.45
CA MET A 13 -13.05 -4.63 16.92
C MET A 13 -13.84 -3.95 15.81
N HIS A 14 -13.21 -3.03 15.07
CA HIS A 14 -13.81 -2.33 13.95
C HIS A 14 -14.27 -3.29 12.84
N CYS A 15 -13.43 -4.27 12.48
CA CYS A 15 -13.77 -5.28 11.49
C CYS A 15 -14.95 -6.15 11.96
N ALA A 16 -14.95 -6.57 13.23
CA ALA A 16 -16.02 -7.40 13.80
C ALA A 16 -17.38 -6.68 13.84
N ASP A 17 -17.38 -5.40 14.19
CA ASP A 17 -18.57 -4.57 14.25
C ASP A 17 -19.17 -4.37 12.84
N ASN A 18 -18.36 -3.94 11.86
CA ASN A 18 -18.82 -3.70 10.50
C ASN A 18 -19.23 -4.98 9.76
N PHE A 19 -18.55 -6.08 10.05
CA PHE A 19 -18.88 -7.39 9.49
C PHE A 19 -20.13 -8.02 10.13
N HIS A 20 -20.56 -7.54 11.30
CA HIS A 20 -21.59 -8.15 12.14
C HIS A 20 -21.21 -9.60 12.53
N TRP A 21 -19.98 -9.75 13.07
CA TRP A 21 -19.39 -11.06 13.38
C TRP A 21 -20.27 -11.96 14.23
N ALA A 22 -20.88 -11.41 15.28
CA ALA A 22 -21.72 -12.17 16.21
C ALA A 22 -22.94 -12.82 15.54
N ASP A 23 -23.48 -12.20 14.49
CA ASP A 23 -24.67 -12.69 13.78
C ASP A 23 -24.31 -13.72 12.70
N LYS A 24 -23.07 -13.66 12.17
CA LYS A 24 -22.61 -14.48 11.05
C LYS A 24 -21.85 -15.74 11.49
N TYR A 25 -21.15 -15.67 12.61
CA TYR A 25 -20.28 -16.75 13.11
C TYR A 25 -21.04 -17.67 14.07
N PRO A 26 -20.75 -19.01 14.09
CA PRO A 26 -19.77 -19.69 13.24
C PRO A 26 -20.37 -20.20 11.91
N VAL A 27 -21.61 -20.75 11.93
CA VAL A 27 -22.26 -21.38 10.79
C VAL A 27 -23.77 -21.34 10.95
N ARG A 28 -24.49 -21.16 9.84
CA ARG A 28 -25.95 -21.13 9.78
C ARG A 28 -26.42 -22.07 8.67
N ASP A 29 -27.38 -22.94 8.99
CA ASP A 29 -28.05 -23.80 8.02
C ASP A 29 -29.07 -22.96 7.21
N MET A 30 -28.94 -22.98 5.89
CA MET A 30 -29.79 -22.24 4.97
C MET A 30 -30.85 -23.14 4.34
N GLY A 31 -30.87 -24.45 4.66
CA GLY A 31 -31.68 -25.47 4.01
C GLY A 31 -31.13 -25.87 2.62
N ASN A 32 -31.77 -26.88 2.03
CA ASN A 32 -31.41 -27.39 0.68
C ASN A 32 -29.91 -27.70 0.47
N GLY A 33 -29.26 -28.25 1.51
CA GLY A 33 -27.84 -28.62 1.45
C GLY A 33 -26.86 -27.44 1.53
N LYS A 34 -27.35 -26.22 1.72
CA LYS A 34 -26.51 -25.01 1.78
C LYS A 34 -26.29 -24.55 3.21
N VAL A 35 -25.10 -24.08 3.49
CA VAL A 35 -24.70 -23.45 4.76
C VAL A 35 -23.99 -22.15 4.52
N ARG A 36 -24.19 -21.17 5.42
CA ARG A 36 -23.37 -19.96 5.47
C ARG A 36 -22.45 -20.03 6.67
N ALA A 37 -21.20 -19.68 6.46
CA ALA A 37 -20.19 -19.71 7.49
C ALA A 37 -19.30 -18.48 7.42
N ALA A 38 -18.82 -18.06 8.58
CA ALA A 38 -17.87 -16.96 8.70
C ALA A 38 -16.48 -17.45 9.11
N GLY A 39 -15.44 -16.81 8.54
CA GLY A 39 -14.06 -17.04 8.90
C GLY A 39 -13.29 -15.74 9.03
N MET A 40 -12.22 -15.76 9.82
CA MET A 40 -11.37 -14.60 10.10
C MET A 40 -9.91 -14.98 9.99
N ALA A 41 -9.10 -14.02 9.56
CA ALA A 41 -7.66 -14.09 9.62
C ALA A 41 -7.05 -12.73 9.97
N LEU A 42 -5.85 -12.81 10.54
CA LEU A 42 -5.02 -11.66 10.90
C LEU A 42 -3.71 -11.79 10.14
N ALA A 43 -3.17 -10.68 9.67
CA ALA A 43 -1.90 -10.64 8.98
C ALA A 43 -1.01 -9.52 9.50
N MET A 44 0.28 -9.75 9.37
CA MET A 44 1.36 -8.81 9.64
C MET A 44 2.42 -8.99 8.55
N GLN A 45 3.04 -7.90 8.12
CA GLN A 45 4.15 -7.91 7.17
C GLN A 45 5.14 -6.81 7.52
N GLY A 46 6.34 -6.80 6.93
CA GLY A 46 7.26 -5.68 7.04
C GLY A 46 6.92 -4.55 6.06
N SER A 47 7.50 -3.36 6.28
CA SER A 47 7.43 -2.22 5.36
C SER A 47 8.67 -2.08 4.47
N CYS A 48 9.66 -2.97 4.65
CA CYS A 48 10.90 -3.08 3.86
C CYS A 48 11.72 -4.27 4.35
N ILE A 49 12.85 -4.54 3.71
CA ILE A 49 13.93 -5.36 4.26
C ILE A 49 14.94 -4.42 4.89
N SER A 50 15.04 -4.45 6.24
CA SER A 50 15.90 -3.55 7.01
C SER A 50 17.35 -3.62 6.56
N ASN A 51 18.00 -2.46 6.36
CA ASN A 51 19.39 -2.31 5.90
C ASN A 51 19.69 -2.91 4.51
N VAL A 52 18.66 -3.23 3.72
CA VAL A 52 18.80 -3.78 2.36
C VAL A 52 18.12 -2.86 1.35
N ASP A 53 16.87 -2.50 1.61
CA ASP A 53 16.11 -1.67 0.69
C ASP A 53 16.63 -0.23 0.70
N VAL A 54 16.74 0.33 -0.50
CA VAL A 54 17.20 1.69 -0.76
C VAL A 54 16.25 2.35 -1.74
N GLY A 55 15.80 3.54 -1.43
CA GLY A 55 15.04 4.40 -2.33
C GLY A 55 15.68 5.77 -2.44
N SER A 56 15.57 6.39 -3.60
CA SER A 56 16.11 7.72 -3.86
C SER A 56 15.11 8.58 -4.61
N CYS A 57 15.15 9.88 -4.31
CA CYS A 57 14.35 10.89 -4.99
C CYS A 57 15.22 12.10 -5.31
N THR A 58 15.13 12.58 -6.56
CA THR A 58 15.69 13.86 -6.97
C THR A 58 14.57 14.84 -7.21
N LEU A 59 14.59 15.98 -6.54
CA LEU A 59 13.68 17.10 -6.73
C LEU A 59 14.43 18.31 -7.29
N LYS A 60 13.89 18.92 -8.34
CA LYS A 60 14.47 20.08 -9.00
C LYS A 60 13.42 21.18 -9.18
N LEU A 61 13.74 22.39 -8.75
CA LEU A 61 12.96 23.59 -9.06
C LEU A 61 13.24 24.03 -10.49
N SER A 62 12.18 24.18 -11.29
CA SER A 62 12.23 24.71 -12.67
C SER A 62 12.25 26.24 -12.65
N ASP A 63 12.70 26.84 -13.75
CA ASP A 63 12.73 28.29 -13.94
C ASP A 63 11.33 28.95 -13.98
N CYS A 64 10.29 28.17 -14.25
CA CYS A 64 8.90 28.63 -14.19
C CYS A 64 8.25 28.52 -12.80
N GLY A 65 8.98 28.06 -11.77
CA GLY A 65 8.45 27.93 -10.42
C GLY A 65 7.68 26.62 -10.16
N THR A 66 7.80 25.62 -11.02
CA THR A 66 7.28 24.26 -10.83
C THR A 66 8.41 23.29 -10.50
N TYR A 67 8.07 22.05 -10.21
CA TYR A 67 9.05 21.05 -9.79
C TYR A 67 9.11 19.85 -10.75
N ASN A 68 10.31 19.29 -10.91
CA ASN A 68 10.51 17.98 -11.52
C ASN A 68 10.98 17.01 -10.43
N MET A 69 10.32 15.84 -10.35
CA MET A 69 10.66 14.75 -9.45
C MET A 69 11.15 13.56 -10.28
N MET A 70 12.33 13.05 -9.98
CA MET A 70 12.88 11.81 -10.56
C MET A 70 12.98 10.77 -9.45
N ILE A 71 12.35 9.60 -9.68
CA ILE A 71 12.33 8.48 -8.74
C ILE A 71 12.67 7.18 -9.48
N GLY A 72 13.37 6.27 -8.79
CA GLY A 72 13.64 4.94 -9.32
C GLY A 72 12.49 3.95 -9.13
N ALA A 73 11.54 4.28 -8.25
CA ALA A 73 10.35 3.46 -8.02
C ALA A 73 9.47 3.40 -9.27
N ALA A 74 9.02 2.18 -9.62
CA ALA A 74 8.14 1.94 -10.75
C ALA A 74 6.68 1.89 -10.30
N ASP A 75 5.81 2.71 -10.90
CA ASP A 75 4.38 2.59 -10.70
C ASP A 75 3.83 1.40 -11.51
N MET A 76 3.49 0.33 -10.82
CA MET A 76 2.89 -0.89 -11.38
C MET A 76 1.37 -0.95 -11.19
N GLY A 77 0.73 0.20 -10.99
CA GLY A 77 -0.69 0.33 -10.67
C GLY A 77 -0.96 0.62 -9.19
N THR A 78 0.09 0.82 -8.39
CA THR A 78 0.00 1.13 -6.96
C THR A 78 -0.27 2.61 -6.68
N GLY A 79 -0.08 3.49 -7.68
CA GLY A 79 -0.21 4.92 -7.54
C GLY A 79 0.99 5.57 -6.84
N CYS A 80 2.18 4.97 -6.90
CA CYS A 80 3.36 5.49 -6.19
C CYS A 80 3.77 6.87 -6.71
N ASP A 81 3.68 7.14 -8.02
CA ASP A 81 3.96 8.45 -8.59
C ASP A 81 3.09 9.54 -7.94
N THR A 82 1.79 9.25 -7.78
CA THR A 82 0.84 10.17 -7.15
C THR A 82 1.15 10.41 -5.68
N ILE A 83 1.35 9.34 -4.88
CA ILE A 83 1.57 9.51 -3.44
C ILE A 83 2.91 10.16 -3.12
N LEU A 84 3.96 9.91 -3.91
CA LEU A 84 5.27 10.54 -3.72
C LEU A 84 5.20 12.03 -4.10
N ALA A 85 4.46 12.39 -5.15
CA ALA A 85 4.18 13.79 -5.47
C ALA A 85 3.40 14.48 -4.34
N GLN A 86 2.38 13.83 -3.77
CA GLN A 86 1.63 14.35 -2.62
C GLN A 86 2.53 14.58 -1.39
N MET A 87 3.46 13.65 -1.10
CA MET A 87 4.41 13.81 0.00
C MET A 87 5.36 15.01 -0.21
N ALA A 88 5.85 15.21 -1.44
CA ALA A 88 6.69 16.35 -1.76
C ALA A 88 5.91 17.66 -1.72
N ALA A 89 4.68 17.67 -2.25
CA ALA A 89 3.79 18.83 -2.26
C ALA A 89 3.47 19.31 -0.85
N GLU A 90 3.20 18.40 0.09
CA GLU A 90 2.97 18.73 1.50
C GLU A 90 4.16 19.45 2.14
N VAL A 91 5.39 19.06 1.83
CA VAL A 91 6.60 19.73 2.34
C VAL A 91 6.85 21.06 1.66
N LEU A 92 6.61 21.12 0.33
CA LEU A 92 6.88 22.30 -0.49
C LEU A 92 5.74 23.32 -0.48
N ASP A 93 4.63 23.01 0.21
CA ASP A 93 3.43 23.84 0.31
C ASP A 93 2.87 24.23 -1.08
N CYS A 94 2.80 23.23 -2.00
CA CYS A 94 2.33 23.42 -3.37
C CYS A 94 1.26 22.37 -3.72
N GLU A 95 0.64 22.52 -4.89
CA GLU A 95 -0.29 21.49 -5.39
C GLU A 95 0.50 20.31 -6.00
N PRO A 96 0.01 19.07 -5.87
CA PRO A 96 0.65 17.91 -6.52
C PRO A 96 0.82 18.08 -8.04
N ASP A 97 -0.07 18.83 -8.69
CA ASP A 97 -0.02 19.13 -10.12
C ASP A 97 1.14 20.09 -10.52
N ASP A 98 1.76 20.76 -9.54
CA ASP A 98 2.97 21.55 -9.75
C ASP A 98 4.24 20.68 -9.84
N ILE A 99 4.11 19.37 -9.60
CA ILE A 99 5.21 18.41 -9.60
C ILE A 99 5.08 17.45 -10.78
N THR A 100 5.98 17.56 -11.75
CA THR A 100 6.08 16.59 -12.85
C THR A 100 6.94 15.40 -12.42
N VAL A 101 6.36 14.21 -12.40
CA VAL A 101 7.05 12.97 -11.99
C VAL A 101 7.62 12.25 -13.20
N PHE A 102 8.91 11.87 -13.12
CA PHE A 102 9.58 10.95 -14.00
C PHE A 102 9.99 9.71 -13.21
N GLY A 103 9.24 8.62 -13.37
CA GLY A 103 9.47 7.36 -12.66
C GLY A 103 10.15 6.32 -13.53
N ALA A 104 11.03 5.51 -12.91
CA ALA A 104 11.57 4.26 -13.47
C ALA A 104 12.31 4.37 -14.80
N ASP A 105 12.89 5.51 -15.12
CA ASP A 105 13.79 5.67 -16.25
C ASP A 105 15.23 5.37 -15.79
N THR A 106 15.81 4.26 -16.25
CA THR A 106 17.14 3.80 -15.82
C THR A 106 18.29 4.71 -16.27
N ASP A 107 18.06 5.60 -17.24
CA ASP A 107 19.07 6.55 -17.71
C ASP A 107 19.04 7.87 -16.90
N ALA A 108 17.90 8.21 -16.28
CA ALA A 108 17.71 9.50 -15.61
C ALA A 108 17.37 9.39 -14.12
N SER A 109 16.67 8.32 -13.72
CA SER A 109 16.21 8.16 -12.33
C SER A 109 17.34 7.77 -11.38
N PRO A 110 17.34 8.29 -10.14
CA PRO A 110 18.29 7.83 -9.13
C PRO A 110 17.99 6.37 -8.73
N TYR A 111 18.98 5.72 -8.09
CA TYR A 111 18.88 4.30 -7.73
C TYR A 111 17.73 4.03 -6.77
N ASP A 112 16.98 2.97 -7.06
CA ASP A 112 15.97 2.37 -6.19
C ASP A 112 16.12 0.84 -6.26
N SER A 113 16.04 0.15 -5.14
CA SER A 113 16.22 -1.31 -5.10
C SER A 113 15.03 -2.08 -5.63
N GLY A 114 13.88 -1.44 -5.81
CA GLY A 114 12.63 -2.01 -6.26
C GLY A 114 11.55 -2.05 -5.19
N SER A 115 10.31 -2.26 -5.62
CA SER A 115 9.10 -2.19 -4.75
C SER A 115 8.81 -3.48 -3.97
N TYR A 116 9.71 -4.48 -3.98
CA TYR A 116 9.54 -5.72 -3.21
C TYR A 116 9.50 -5.44 -1.71
N ALA A 117 8.99 -6.40 -0.92
CA ALA A 117 8.73 -6.23 0.51
C ALA A 117 7.89 -4.99 0.85
N SER A 118 7.14 -4.47 -0.13
CA SER A 118 6.24 -3.31 -0.01
C SER A 118 6.96 -2.00 0.39
N SER A 119 8.21 -1.81 -0.05
CA SER A 119 9.11 -0.78 0.47
C SER A 119 8.83 0.63 -0.03
N THR A 120 8.23 0.82 -1.20
CA THR A 120 8.18 2.10 -1.92
C THR A 120 7.61 3.25 -1.07
N THR A 121 6.41 3.09 -0.50
CA THR A 121 5.77 4.15 0.29
C THR A 121 6.59 4.55 1.51
N TYR A 122 7.23 3.58 2.16
CA TYR A 122 8.00 3.80 3.38
C TYR A 122 9.44 4.28 3.07
N ILE A 123 10.15 3.62 2.17
CA ILE A 123 11.57 3.91 1.87
C ILE A 123 11.70 5.07 0.89
N THR A 124 11.10 4.97 -0.30
CA THR A 124 11.19 6.03 -1.31
C THR A 124 10.41 7.27 -0.88
N GLY A 125 9.31 7.07 -0.12
CA GLY A 125 8.58 8.17 0.53
C GLY A 125 9.45 8.97 1.50
N MET A 126 10.27 8.30 2.33
CA MET A 126 11.21 9.00 3.23
C MET A 126 12.32 9.73 2.45
N ALA A 127 12.84 9.13 1.37
CA ALA A 127 13.78 9.81 0.49
C ALA A 127 13.15 11.06 -0.15
N THR A 128 11.89 10.97 -0.56
CA THR A 128 11.12 12.09 -1.12
C THR A 128 10.92 13.20 -0.09
N GLN A 129 10.51 12.87 1.12
CA GLN A 129 10.36 13.84 2.21
C GLN A 129 11.67 14.55 2.52
N ASN A 130 12.77 13.80 2.60
CA ASN A 130 14.09 14.37 2.88
C ASN A 130 14.57 15.31 1.75
N ALA A 131 14.38 14.91 0.48
CA ALA A 131 14.73 15.75 -0.68
C ALA A 131 13.89 17.05 -0.68
N ALA A 132 12.61 16.95 -0.38
CA ALA A 132 11.71 18.10 -0.33
C ALA A 132 12.07 19.07 0.81
N LEU A 133 12.40 18.55 2.00
CA LEU A 133 12.85 19.35 3.13
C LEU A 133 14.15 20.11 2.82
N GLU A 134 15.14 19.44 2.22
CA GLU A 134 16.40 20.08 1.83
C GLU A 134 16.18 21.14 0.74
N LEU A 135 15.34 20.83 -0.26
CA LEU A 135 15.01 21.79 -1.31
C LEU A 135 14.31 23.03 -0.77
N ARG A 136 13.32 22.85 0.14
CA ARG A 136 12.62 23.94 0.83
C ARG A 136 13.60 24.85 1.58
N GLU A 137 14.52 24.27 2.31
CA GLU A 137 15.54 25.04 3.03
C GLU A 137 16.48 25.80 2.07
N ASN A 138 16.82 25.21 0.92
CA ASN A 138 17.65 25.86 -0.08
C ASN A 138 16.89 27.01 -0.77
N ILE A 139 15.62 26.85 -1.07
CA ILE A 139 14.73 27.91 -1.58
C ILE A 139 14.69 29.09 -0.59
N LYS A 140 14.50 28.84 0.72
CA LYS A 140 14.51 29.86 1.77
C LYS A 140 15.82 30.60 1.83
N LYS A 141 16.96 29.91 1.78
CA LYS A 141 18.29 30.52 1.79
C LYS A 141 18.54 31.43 0.59
N ILE A 142 18.13 31.01 -0.60
CA ILE A 142 18.27 31.83 -1.82
C ILE A 142 17.34 33.05 -1.74
N GLY A 143 16.10 32.87 -1.30
CA GLY A 143 15.14 33.95 -1.08
C GLY A 143 15.66 34.98 -0.09
N ALA A 144 16.22 34.58 1.03
CA ALA A 144 16.83 35.46 2.02
C ALA A 144 18.01 36.27 1.41
N GLN A 145 18.86 35.64 0.60
CA GLN A 145 19.93 36.37 -0.12
C GLN A 145 19.40 37.44 -1.07
N LEU A 146 18.29 37.15 -1.77
CA LEU A 146 17.65 38.10 -2.68
C LEU A 146 16.98 39.25 -1.93
N LEU A 147 16.42 38.97 -0.73
CA LEU A 147 15.79 39.92 0.13
C LEU A 147 16.78 40.70 1.01
N GLY A 148 18.05 40.28 1.06
CA GLY A 148 19.12 40.95 1.82
C GLY A 148 19.00 40.79 3.34
N CYS A 149 18.46 39.65 3.80
CA CYS A 149 18.25 39.32 5.20
C CYS A 149 18.75 37.90 5.55
N ASP A 150 18.67 37.53 6.81
CA ASP A 150 19.05 36.18 7.25
C ASP A 150 17.96 35.14 6.93
N ALA A 151 18.36 33.89 6.71
CA ALA A 151 17.43 32.79 6.41
C ALA A 151 16.44 32.49 7.57
N SER A 152 16.76 32.91 8.79
CA SER A 152 15.86 32.82 9.95
C SER A 152 14.78 33.88 9.98
N GLU A 153 14.87 34.91 9.14
CA GLU A 153 13.94 36.03 9.06
C GLU A 153 12.90 35.86 7.93
N VAL A 154 12.98 34.74 7.18
CA VAL A 154 12.07 34.46 6.06
C VAL A 154 11.32 33.17 6.27
N ASP A 155 10.13 33.10 5.65
CA ASP A 155 9.40 31.86 5.45
C ASP A 155 8.97 31.68 4.00
N PHE A 156 8.44 30.49 3.67
CA PHE A 156 8.07 30.04 2.35
C PHE A 156 6.66 29.47 2.35
N ASP A 157 5.79 29.95 1.49
CA ASP A 157 4.37 29.59 1.39
C ASP A 157 4.01 28.77 0.12
N GLY A 158 5.01 28.17 -0.51
CA GLY A 158 4.84 27.38 -1.73
C GLY A 158 4.92 28.19 -3.04
N LYS A 159 4.82 29.52 -2.99
CA LYS A 159 4.85 30.41 -4.17
C LYS A 159 5.96 31.44 -4.10
N GLU A 160 6.24 31.94 -2.93
CA GLU A 160 7.23 32.97 -2.67
C GLU A 160 7.90 32.79 -1.32
N VAL A 161 9.12 33.34 -1.21
CA VAL A 161 9.81 33.53 0.06
C VAL A 161 9.60 34.96 0.51
N TYR A 162 9.12 35.15 1.72
CA TYR A 162 8.76 36.45 2.30
C TYR A 162 9.42 36.68 3.65
N ILE A 163 9.62 37.97 4.00
CA ILE A 163 10.16 38.36 5.32
C ILE A 163 9.06 38.20 6.38
N ILE A 164 9.38 37.48 7.46
CA ILE A 164 8.49 37.30 8.61
C ILE A 164 8.40 38.63 9.36
N ASN A 165 7.23 39.25 9.39
CA ASN A 165 6.99 40.46 10.19
C ASN A 165 6.60 40.08 11.64
N PRO A 166 7.45 40.38 12.64
CA PRO A 166 7.16 39.99 14.03
C PRO A 166 5.90 40.68 14.60
N ASP A 167 5.49 41.82 14.03
CA ASP A 167 4.36 42.61 14.52
C ASP A 167 3.01 42.24 13.88
N GLY A 168 2.98 41.23 12.98
CA GLY A 168 1.74 40.75 12.36
C GLY A 168 1.01 41.79 11.48
N ALA A 169 1.66 42.87 11.11
CA ALA A 169 1.10 43.88 10.22
C ALA A 169 1.25 43.41 8.78
N ASP A 170 0.15 43.11 8.15
CA ASP A 170 -0.01 42.76 6.72
C ASP A 170 0.23 44.00 5.83
N ASN A 171 1.39 44.64 5.97
CA ASN A 171 1.75 45.85 5.22
C ASN A 171 2.68 45.51 4.06
N GLY A 172 2.19 44.66 3.08
CA GLY A 172 2.93 44.36 1.87
C GLY A 172 4.26 43.66 2.20
N ALA A 173 4.20 42.40 2.60
CA ALA A 173 5.40 41.62 2.86
C ALA A 173 6.36 41.72 1.67
N VAL A 174 7.62 42.07 1.93
CA VAL A 174 8.64 42.05 0.87
C VAL A 174 8.93 40.59 0.58
N SER A 175 8.64 40.17 -0.65
CA SER A 175 8.74 38.77 -1.06
C SER A 175 9.52 38.63 -2.38
N VAL A 176 9.93 37.43 -2.70
CA VAL A 176 10.56 37.04 -3.94
C VAL A 176 9.95 35.75 -4.46
N SER A 177 9.62 35.73 -5.75
CA SER A 177 8.95 34.59 -6.38
C SER A 177 9.88 33.38 -6.56
N LEU A 178 9.28 32.17 -6.67
CA LEU A 178 10.04 30.94 -7.00
C LEU A 178 10.77 31.06 -8.33
N SER A 179 10.20 31.74 -9.33
CA SER A 179 10.86 31.97 -10.64
C SER A 179 12.12 32.82 -10.52
N ASP A 180 12.09 33.87 -9.70
CA ASP A 180 13.27 34.72 -9.44
C ASP A 180 14.34 33.94 -8.66
N ILE A 181 13.92 33.11 -7.68
CA ILE A 181 14.81 32.22 -6.93
C ILE A 181 15.49 31.21 -7.85
N ALA A 182 14.72 30.56 -8.73
CA ALA A 182 15.25 29.60 -9.70
C ALA A 182 16.24 30.26 -10.67
N THR A 183 15.91 31.45 -11.20
CA THR A 183 16.79 32.22 -12.08
C THR A 183 18.08 32.62 -11.37
N LYS A 184 18.01 33.06 -10.11
CA LYS A 184 19.18 33.39 -9.31
C LYS A 184 20.07 32.17 -9.06
N ALA A 185 19.50 31.04 -8.78
CA ALA A 185 20.22 29.78 -8.59
C ALA A 185 20.99 29.36 -9.83
N GLN A 186 20.45 29.60 -11.04
CA GLN A 186 21.12 29.28 -12.30
C GLN A 186 22.31 30.19 -12.62
N VAL A 187 22.23 31.46 -12.23
CA VAL A 187 23.24 32.47 -12.64
C VAL A 187 24.41 32.55 -11.64
N ASN A 188 24.17 32.38 -10.37
CA ASN A 188 25.17 32.52 -9.30
C ASN A 188 25.10 31.36 -8.30
N ASN A 189 25.16 30.16 -8.77
CA ASN A 189 24.84 28.97 -8.05
C ASN A 189 25.84 28.59 -6.98
N THR A 190 25.58 28.98 -5.74
CA THR A 190 26.25 28.47 -4.54
C THR A 190 25.36 27.55 -3.70
N ILE A 191 24.03 27.56 -3.94
CA ILE A 191 23.03 26.75 -3.24
C ILE A 191 22.23 26.00 -4.30
N PRO A 192 22.21 24.66 -4.27
CA PRO A 192 21.52 23.88 -5.29
C PRO A 192 19.99 23.94 -5.13
N VAL A 193 19.29 24.05 -6.26
CA VAL A 193 17.83 23.85 -6.37
C VAL A 193 17.50 22.52 -7.08
N ASP A 194 18.46 21.63 -7.11
CA ASP A 194 18.46 20.26 -7.61
C ASP A 194 19.03 19.39 -6.49
N VAL A 195 18.17 18.66 -5.79
CA VAL A 195 18.50 17.93 -4.56
C VAL A 195 18.17 16.46 -4.73
N THR A 196 19.12 15.59 -4.41
CA THR A 196 18.94 14.15 -4.39
C THR A 196 19.10 13.63 -2.97
N ALA A 197 18.08 12.98 -2.44
CA ALA A 197 18.16 12.28 -1.17
C ALA A 197 17.99 10.77 -1.39
N THR A 198 18.73 10.00 -0.58
CA THR A 198 18.67 8.54 -0.54
C THR A 198 18.35 8.10 0.88
N TYR A 199 17.49 7.07 1.01
CA TYR A 199 17.13 6.54 2.30
C TYR A 199 17.18 5.02 2.33
N SER A 200 17.61 4.46 3.46
CA SER A 200 17.53 3.05 3.82
C SER A 200 17.20 2.98 5.31
N SER A 201 16.35 2.04 5.70
CA SER A 201 15.89 1.96 7.09
C SER A 201 16.54 0.82 7.87
N PRO A 202 16.97 1.05 9.11
CA PRO A 202 17.42 -0.02 10.00
C PRO A 202 16.27 -0.83 10.61
N VAL A 203 15.03 -0.35 10.46
CA VAL A 203 13.81 -0.99 11.00
C VAL A 203 12.80 -1.24 9.89
N SER A 204 11.91 -2.21 10.11
CA SER A 204 10.82 -2.56 9.20
C SER A 204 9.51 -2.59 9.99
N PRO A 205 8.86 -1.43 10.19
CA PRO A 205 7.64 -1.36 10.99
C PRO A 205 6.50 -2.13 10.32
N PRO A 206 5.81 -3.02 11.06
CA PRO A 206 4.80 -3.86 10.45
C PRO A 206 3.47 -3.13 10.27
N PRO A 207 2.86 -3.14 9.06
CA PRO A 207 1.43 -2.96 8.89
C PRO A 207 0.68 -4.18 9.42
N TYR A 208 -0.59 -3.99 9.78
CA TYR A 208 -1.48 -5.05 10.24
C TYR A 208 -2.77 -5.04 9.44
N MET A 209 -3.36 -6.22 9.26
CA MET A 209 -4.66 -6.35 8.60
C MET A 209 -5.50 -7.43 9.28
N VAL A 210 -6.77 -7.16 9.40
CA VAL A 210 -7.82 -8.12 9.77
C VAL A 210 -8.72 -8.32 8.57
N GLY A 211 -8.97 -9.57 8.19
CA GLY A 211 -9.91 -9.95 7.15
C GLY A 211 -10.96 -10.90 7.69
N MET A 212 -12.25 -10.60 7.47
CA MET A 212 -13.39 -11.45 7.80
C MET A 212 -14.20 -11.74 6.55
N VAL A 213 -14.55 -12.99 6.34
CA VAL A 213 -15.28 -13.46 5.15
C VAL A 213 -16.52 -14.23 5.53
N GLU A 214 -17.62 -13.99 4.83
CA GLU A 214 -18.82 -14.82 4.83
C GLU A 214 -18.93 -15.57 3.51
N ILE A 215 -19.09 -16.88 3.59
CA ILE A 215 -19.31 -17.76 2.44
C ILE A 215 -20.66 -18.46 2.51
N GLU A 216 -21.21 -18.80 1.36
CA GLU A 216 -22.24 -19.82 1.21
C GLU A 216 -21.61 -21.05 0.54
N LEU A 217 -21.68 -22.19 1.23
CA LEU A 217 -21.15 -23.47 0.75
C LEU A 217 -22.30 -24.42 0.47
N ASP A 218 -22.31 -24.99 -0.70
CA ASP A 218 -23.22 -26.06 -1.11
C ASP A 218 -22.57 -27.42 -0.79
N LYS A 219 -23.16 -28.16 0.13
CA LYS A 219 -22.63 -29.45 0.60
C LYS A 219 -22.77 -30.59 -0.42
N GLU A 220 -23.65 -30.44 -1.41
CA GLU A 220 -23.84 -31.44 -2.47
C GLU A 220 -22.80 -31.30 -3.59
N THR A 221 -22.36 -30.08 -3.85
CA THR A 221 -21.42 -29.78 -4.95
C THR A 221 -20.03 -29.39 -4.49
N GLY A 222 -19.85 -29.00 -3.21
CA GLY A 222 -18.62 -28.43 -2.70
C GLY A 222 -18.36 -26.98 -3.13
N ALA A 223 -19.29 -26.37 -3.87
CA ALA A 223 -19.13 -25.01 -4.38
C ALA A 223 -19.16 -23.98 -3.26
N VAL A 224 -18.20 -23.05 -3.30
CA VAL A 224 -18.08 -21.94 -2.37
C VAL A 224 -18.41 -20.65 -3.10
N LYS A 225 -19.32 -19.86 -2.54
CA LYS A 225 -19.64 -18.50 -2.99
C LYS A 225 -19.29 -17.51 -1.90
N ILE A 226 -18.47 -16.52 -2.21
CA ILE A 226 -18.20 -15.42 -1.28
C ILE A 226 -19.37 -14.46 -1.31
N LEU A 227 -19.90 -14.12 -0.16
CA LEU A 227 -21.01 -13.18 0.02
C LEU A 227 -20.50 -11.79 0.39
N ASP A 228 -19.59 -11.75 1.38
CA ASP A 228 -19.10 -10.52 1.98
C ASP A 228 -17.67 -10.71 2.48
N TYR A 229 -16.81 -9.72 2.23
CA TYR A 229 -15.46 -9.66 2.76
C TYR A 229 -15.24 -8.29 3.38
N GLN A 230 -14.99 -8.24 4.69
CA GLN A 230 -14.66 -7.03 5.42
C GLN A 230 -13.19 -7.05 5.77
N ALA A 231 -12.49 -5.96 5.46
CA ALA A 231 -11.10 -5.77 5.82
C ALA A 231 -10.92 -4.47 6.60
N VAL A 232 -10.06 -4.49 7.61
CA VAL A 232 -9.57 -3.29 8.29
C VAL A 232 -8.05 -3.36 8.34
N VAL A 233 -7.40 -2.29 7.87
CA VAL A 233 -5.94 -2.22 7.70
C VAL A 233 -5.37 -1.10 8.56
N ASP A 234 -4.28 -1.39 9.24
CA ASP A 234 -3.39 -0.40 9.85
C ASP A 234 -2.11 -0.30 9.01
N CYS A 235 -2.07 0.67 8.12
CA CYS A 235 -0.88 1.05 7.34
C CYS A 235 -0.24 2.35 7.84
N GLY A 236 -0.40 2.66 9.12
CA GLY A 236 -0.01 3.96 9.67
C GLY A 236 -1.04 5.04 9.33
N ILE A 237 -0.58 6.17 8.84
CA ILE A 237 -1.43 7.24 8.28
C ILE A 237 -1.52 7.03 6.77
N PRO A 238 -2.66 6.68 6.18
CA PRO A 238 -2.77 6.54 4.73
C PRO A 238 -2.51 7.88 4.02
N VAL A 239 -1.48 7.95 3.18
CA VAL A 239 -1.17 9.17 2.40
C VAL A 239 -2.32 9.53 1.45
N ASN A 240 -2.86 8.52 0.78
CA ASN A 240 -4.04 8.65 -0.07
C ASN A 240 -5.03 7.52 0.26
N PRO A 241 -6.08 7.79 1.05
CA PRO A 241 -7.04 6.77 1.47
C PRO A 241 -7.74 6.05 0.31
N ASN A 242 -7.99 6.75 -0.82
CA ASN A 242 -8.62 6.14 -1.98
C ASN A 242 -7.70 5.13 -2.68
N LEU A 243 -6.43 5.49 -2.91
CA LEU A 243 -5.44 4.59 -3.50
C LEU A 243 -5.13 3.41 -2.56
N ALA A 244 -5.03 3.66 -1.24
CA ALA A 244 -4.85 2.61 -0.25
C ALA A 244 -6.02 1.61 -0.25
N ARG A 245 -7.26 2.10 -0.39
CA ARG A 245 -8.45 1.24 -0.50
C ARG A 245 -8.42 0.40 -1.77
N VAL A 246 -8.14 1.00 -2.93
CA VAL A 246 -8.07 0.29 -4.22
C VAL A 246 -6.97 -0.79 -4.18
N GLN A 247 -5.81 -0.48 -3.60
CA GLN A 247 -4.74 -1.46 -3.38
C GLN A 247 -5.22 -2.63 -2.52
N THR A 248 -5.95 -2.35 -1.44
CA THR A 248 -6.47 -3.38 -0.54
C THR A 248 -7.52 -4.25 -1.22
N GLU A 249 -8.49 -3.66 -1.91
CA GLU A 249 -9.52 -4.40 -2.67
C GLU A 249 -8.88 -5.31 -3.74
N GLY A 250 -7.88 -4.78 -4.47
CA GLY A 250 -7.14 -5.54 -5.48
C GLY A 250 -6.37 -6.72 -4.89
N GLY A 251 -5.67 -6.53 -3.78
CA GLY A 251 -4.94 -7.60 -3.09
C GLY A 251 -5.86 -8.67 -2.51
N ILE A 252 -7.01 -8.29 -1.95
CA ILE A 252 -8.04 -9.23 -1.51
C ILE A 252 -8.52 -10.08 -2.70
N GLY A 253 -8.80 -9.45 -3.85
CA GLY A 253 -9.20 -10.15 -5.07
C GLY A 253 -8.16 -11.17 -5.53
N GLN A 254 -6.88 -10.82 -5.51
CA GLN A 254 -5.78 -11.76 -5.79
C GLN A 254 -5.73 -12.92 -4.79
N GLY A 255 -5.85 -12.63 -3.49
CA GLY A 255 -5.85 -13.65 -2.44
C GLY A 255 -7.03 -14.61 -2.54
N ILE A 256 -8.21 -14.13 -2.95
CA ILE A 256 -9.37 -14.96 -3.27
C ILE A 256 -9.08 -15.85 -4.48
N GLY A 257 -8.47 -15.28 -5.54
CA GLY A 257 -8.06 -16.02 -6.72
C GLY A 257 -7.16 -17.20 -6.37
N MET A 258 -6.11 -16.95 -5.63
CA MET A 258 -5.17 -17.99 -5.15
C MET A 258 -5.87 -19.03 -4.26
N ALA A 259 -6.84 -18.61 -3.45
CA ALA A 259 -7.50 -19.49 -2.50
C ALA A 259 -8.51 -20.44 -3.15
N LEU A 260 -9.23 -20.01 -4.20
CA LEU A 260 -10.37 -20.75 -4.73
C LEU A 260 -10.24 -21.20 -6.20
N TYR A 261 -9.46 -20.47 -7.02
CA TYR A 261 -9.55 -20.60 -8.49
C TYR A 261 -8.23 -20.90 -9.18
N GLU A 262 -7.17 -20.17 -8.84
CA GLU A 262 -5.92 -20.16 -9.58
C GLU A 262 -5.08 -21.39 -9.28
N ASN A 263 -4.71 -22.11 -10.32
CA ASN A 263 -3.86 -23.29 -10.22
C ASN A 263 -2.94 -23.38 -11.43
N VAL A 264 -1.69 -23.75 -11.19
CA VAL A 264 -0.70 -24.01 -12.24
C VAL A 264 -0.18 -25.41 -12.08
N THR A 265 -0.39 -26.22 -13.13
CA THR A 265 0.07 -27.60 -13.18
C THR A 265 1.04 -27.82 -14.35
N TYR A 266 1.90 -28.81 -14.20
CA TYR A 266 2.90 -29.16 -15.21
C TYR A 266 2.66 -30.59 -15.69
N ASN A 267 2.68 -30.80 -17.02
CA ASN A 267 2.68 -32.15 -17.56
C ASN A 267 4.05 -32.83 -17.39
N ALA A 268 4.15 -34.11 -17.73
CA ALA A 268 5.38 -34.88 -17.61
C ALA A 268 6.58 -34.30 -18.41
N GLY A 269 6.32 -33.48 -19.42
CA GLY A 269 7.34 -32.78 -20.22
C GLY A 269 7.72 -31.40 -19.69
N GLY A 270 7.24 -31.01 -18.50
CA GLY A 270 7.56 -29.72 -17.85
C GLY A 270 6.83 -28.52 -18.47
N LYS A 271 5.80 -28.73 -19.32
CA LYS A 271 4.99 -27.64 -19.86
C LYS A 271 3.81 -27.34 -18.95
N ILE A 272 3.51 -26.06 -18.78
CA ILE A 272 2.32 -25.56 -18.05
C ILE A 272 1.07 -26.07 -18.78
N ALA A 273 0.13 -26.65 -18.05
CA ALA A 273 -1.15 -27.10 -18.60
C ALA A 273 -2.12 -25.91 -18.78
N GLU A 274 -2.17 -25.01 -17.81
CA GLU A 274 -2.99 -23.81 -17.82
C GLU A 274 -2.24 -22.64 -18.50
N ASN A 275 -2.07 -22.72 -19.83
CA ASN A 275 -1.21 -21.82 -20.60
C ASN A 275 -1.94 -20.66 -21.27
N ASP A 276 -3.23 -20.52 -21.04
CA ASP A 276 -4.08 -19.43 -21.52
C ASP A 276 -5.18 -19.09 -20.49
N LEU A 277 -5.86 -17.94 -20.67
CA LEU A 277 -6.90 -17.47 -19.76
C LEU A 277 -8.22 -18.28 -19.84
N MET A 278 -8.35 -19.20 -20.80
CA MET A 278 -9.47 -20.17 -20.81
C MET A 278 -9.24 -21.30 -19.81
N GLN A 279 -8.00 -21.62 -19.52
CA GLN A 279 -7.60 -22.70 -18.61
C GLN A 279 -7.16 -22.15 -17.24
N TYR A 280 -6.39 -21.09 -17.20
CA TYR A 280 -6.02 -20.37 -15.98
C TYR A 280 -7.18 -19.49 -15.52
N LYS A 281 -7.79 -19.84 -14.39
CA LYS A 281 -9.00 -19.19 -13.89
C LYS A 281 -8.66 -18.04 -12.94
N ILE A 282 -8.86 -16.81 -13.40
CA ILE A 282 -8.82 -15.60 -12.57
C ILE A 282 -10.26 -15.29 -12.15
N PRO A 283 -10.52 -14.97 -10.86
CA PRO A 283 -11.86 -14.63 -10.41
C PRO A 283 -12.37 -13.35 -11.09
N THR A 284 -13.65 -13.35 -11.43
CA THR A 284 -14.35 -12.18 -11.97
C THR A 284 -14.96 -11.37 -10.83
N ARG A 285 -15.50 -10.18 -11.15
CA ARG A 285 -16.21 -9.34 -10.17
C ARG A 285 -17.37 -10.07 -9.48
N GLN A 286 -17.98 -11.07 -10.15
CA GLN A 286 -19.08 -11.86 -9.59
C GLN A 286 -18.60 -12.91 -8.57
N ASP A 287 -17.35 -13.32 -8.66
CA ASP A 287 -16.77 -14.39 -7.85
C ASP A 287 -16.23 -13.87 -6.51
N VAL A 288 -15.81 -12.60 -6.44
CA VAL A 288 -15.17 -12.04 -5.25
C VAL A 288 -16.14 -11.53 -4.17
N GLY A 289 -17.44 -11.48 -4.47
CA GLY A 289 -18.46 -10.98 -3.55
C GLY A 289 -18.38 -9.47 -3.30
N ASN A 290 -18.92 -9.02 -2.17
CA ASN A 290 -18.70 -7.66 -1.69
C ASN A 290 -17.35 -7.59 -0.97
N ILE A 291 -16.55 -6.56 -1.28
CA ILE A 291 -15.32 -6.24 -0.56
C ILE A 291 -15.48 -4.85 0.04
N ASN A 292 -15.37 -4.77 1.37
CA ASN A 292 -15.43 -3.53 2.13
C ASN A 292 -14.10 -3.33 2.84
N VAL A 293 -13.52 -2.14 2.70
CA VAL A 293 -12.21 -1.80 3.26
C VAL A 293 -12.30 -0.55 4.11
N GLU A 294 -11.80 -0.65 5.33
CA GLU A 294 -11.69 0.44 6.29
C GLU A 294 -10.25 0.51 6.82
N PHE A 295 -9.91 1.62 7.46
CA PHE A 295 -8.59 1.84 8.03
C PHE A 295 -8.69 2.20 9.51
N GLU A 296 -7.75 1.67 10.29
CA GLU A 296 -7.39 2.17 11.60
C GLU A 296 -6.04 2.85 11.51
N THR A 297 -5.90 4.01 12.12
CA THR A 297 -4.67 4.79 12.04
C THR A 297 -3.78 4.55 13.25
N SER A 298 -2.49 4.37 12.99
CA SER A 298 -1.42 4.46 13.97
C SER A 298 -0.33 5.37 13.40
N TYR A 299 0.40 6.11 14.23
CA TYR A 299 1.48 6.97 13.75
C TYR A 299 2.80 6.23 13.87
N GLU A 300 3.46 5.95 12.74
CA GLU A 300 4.79 5.33 12.73
C GLU A 300 5.88 6.40 12.63
N PRO A 301 6.62 6.67 13.72
CA PRO A 301 7.58 7.78 13.75
C PRO A 301 8.79 7.59 12.82
N SER A 302 9.08 6.37 12.37
CA SER A 302 10.17 6.08 11.42
C SER A 302 9.77 6.20 9.96
N GLY A 303 8.46 6.37 9.67
CA GLY A 303 7.95 6.51 8.31
C GLY A 303 7.59 7.95 7.95
N PRO A 304 7.61 8.30 6.66
CA PRO A 304 7.23 9.64 6.21
C PRO A 304 5.77 9.91 6.58
N PHE A 305 5.50 11.03 7.25
CA PHE A 305 4.16 11.41 7.72
C PHE A 305 3.44 10.35 8.58
N GLY A 306 4.18 9.43 9.20
CA GLY A 306 3.61 8.38 10.05
C GLY A 306 3.07 7.16 9.30
N VAL A 307 3.42 6.99 8.02
CA VAL A 307 2.98 5.87 7.19
C VAL A 307 3.76 4.59 7.46
N LYS A 308 3.12 3.45 7.20
CA LYS A 308 3.72 2.12 6.99
C LYS A 308 3.39 1.64 5.57
N SER A 309 3.86 0.47 5.18
CA SER A 309 3.51 -0.11 3.88
C SER A 309 2.07 -0.60 3.82
N ILE A 310 1.57 -0.84 2.60
CA ILE A 310 0.26 -1.46 2.36
C ILE A 310 0.28 -2.46 1.19
N GLY A 311 1.40 -2.57 0.44
CA GLY A 311 1.45 -3.28 -0.84
C GLY A 311 1.05 -4.75 -0.78
N GLU A 312 1.67 -5.55 0.09
CA GLU A 312 1.52 -7.01 0.12
C GLU A 312 0.69 -7.53 1.29
N ILE A 313 0.55 -6.79 2.40
CA ILE A 313 -0.24 -7.21 3.56
C ILE A 313 -1.67 -7.59 3.17
N VAL A 314 -2.19 -6.95 2.15
CA VAL A 314 -3.58 -7.04 1.67
C VAL A 314 -3.94 -8.39 1.02
N ILE A 315 -2.94 -9.17 0.58
CA ILE A 315 -3.15 -10.51 0.00
C ILE A 315 -3.09 -11.63 1.05
N ASN A 316 -2.63 -11.34 2.26
CA ASN A 316 -2.29 -12.37 3.24
C ASN A 316 -3.50 -12.95 3.99
N THR A 317 -4.60 -12.19 4.14
CA THR A 317 -5.76 -12.62 4.93
C THR A 317 -6.78 -13.48 4.16
N PRO A 318 -7.00 -13.39 2.82
CA PRO A 318 -8.08 -14.10 2.16
C PRO A 318 -8.00 -15.63 2.28
N ALA A 319 -6.85 -16.22 1.96
CA ALA A 319 -6.73 -17.68 1.98
C ALA A 319 -6.97 -18.28 3.38
N PRO A 320 -6.35 -17.80 4.48
CA PRO A 320 -6.63 -18.34 5.81
C PRO A 320 -8.03 -18.00 6.33
N ALA A 321 -8.62 -16.85 5.98
CA ALA A 321 -10.00 -16.54 6.34
C ALA A 321 -10.99 -17.48 5.64
N LEU A 322 -10.79 -17.77 4.36
CA LEU A 322 -11.58 -18.74 3.60
C LEU A 322 -11.42 -20.16 4.12
N ALA A 323 -10.18 -20.59 4.44
CA ALA A 323 -9.94 -21.89 5.06
C ALA A 323 -10.70 -22.04 6.39
N HIS A 324 -10.72 -20.98 7.21
CA HIS A 324 -11.47 -20.97 8.46
C HIS A 324 -12.99 -21.05 8.21
N ALA A 325 -13.53 -20.28 7.27
CA ALA A 325 -14.96 -20.33 6.92
C ALA A 325 -15.35 -21.72 6.38
N ILE A 326 -14.56 -22.32 5.51
CA ILE A 326 -14.78 -23.67 4.96
C ILE A 326 -14.74 -24.71 6.09
N TYR A 327 -13.77 -24.60 7.01
CA TYR A 327 -13.73 -25.44 8.20
C TYR A 327 -15.02 -25.35 9.04
N ARG A 328 -15.54 -24.13 9.26
CA ARG A 328 -16.79 -23.94 9.99
C ARG A 328 -17.99 -24.55 9.28
N ALA A 329 -18.00 -24.52 7.95
CA ALA A 329 -19.06 -25.09 7.13
C ALA A 329 -19.03 -26.63 7.09
N THR A 330 -17.83 -27.23 7.11
CA THR A 330 -17.62 -28.67 6.80
C THR A 330 -17.10 -29.50 7.98
N GLY A 331 -16.43 -28.86 8.95
CA GLY A 331 -15.68 -29.53 10.01
C GLY A 331 -14.28 -30.04 9.57
N VAL A 332 -13.88 -29.76 8.32
CA VAL A 332 -12.62 -30.28 7.74
C VAL A 332 -11.66 -29.12 7.42
N TRP A 333 -10.42 -29.23 7.87
CA TRP A 333 -9.35 -28.31 7.52
C TRP A 333 -8.72 -28.64 6.18
N HIS A 334 -8.88 -27.76 5.19
CA HIS A 334 -8.13 -27.79 3.94
C HIS A 334 -6.86 -26.92 4.09
N ARG A 335 -5.70 -27.47 3.73
CA ARG A 335 -4.37 -26.83 3.94
C ARG A 335 -3.61 -26.58 2.65
N THR A 336 -4.20 -26.91 1.51
CA THR A 336 -3.59 -26.76 0.18
C THR A 336 -4.53 -26.02 -0.73
N VAL A 337 -4.11 -24.87 -1.19
CA VAL A 337 -4.84 -24.03 -2.18
C VAL A 337 -4.65 -24.59 -3.61
N PRO A 338 -5.55 -24.31 -4.53
CA PRO A 338 -6.88 -23.74 -4.30
C PRO A 338 -7.82 -24.74 -3.61
N PHE A 339 -8.79 -24.23 -2.83
CA PHE A 339 -9.86 -25.01 -2.19
C PHE A 339 -10.96 -25.32 -3.21
N THR A 340 -10.67 -26.24 -4.12
CA THR A 340 -11.63 -26.59 -5.18
C THR A 340 -12.85 -27.33 -4.64
N PRO A 341 -14.01 -27.26 -5.31
CA PRO A 341 -15.20 -28.03 -4.94
C PRO A 341 -14.91 -29.53 -4.77
N GLU A 342 -14.08 -30.11 -5.64
CA GLU A 342 -13.66 -31.50 -5.54
C GLU A 342 -12.93 -31.80 -4.21
N LYS A 343 -11.94 -30.97 -3.84
CA LYS A 343 -11.19 -31.12 -2.57
C LYS A 343 -12.12 -31.03 -1.36
N ILE A 344 -13.05 -30.10 -1.39
CA ILE A 344 -14.04 -29.91 -0.31
C ILE A 344 -14.93 -31.15 -0.17
N LEU A 345 -15.47 -31.65 -1.28
CA LEU A 345 -16.30 -32.87 -1.28
C LEU A 345 -15.53 -34.10 -0.78
N MET A 346 -14.31 -34.30 -1.28
CA MET A 346 -13.49 -35.44 -0.86
C MET A 346 -13.15 -35.39 0.63
N GLY A 347 -12.80 -34.18 1.15
CA GLY A 347 -12.56 -33.98 2.56
C GLY A 347 -13.79 -34.24 3.44
N MET A 348 -15.00 -33.85 2.99
CA MET A 348 -16.24 -34.14 3.72
C MET A 348 -16.58 -35.63 3.70
N ALA A 349 -16.30 -36.33 2.59
CA ALA A 349 -16.55 -37.78 2.48
C ALA A 349 -15.59 -38.62 3.33
N ASP A 350 -14.33 -38.22 3.45
CA ASP A 350 -13.32 -38.86 4.29
C ASP A 350 -12.44 -37.79 4.97
N PRO A 351 -12.65 -37.51 6.27
CA PRO A 351 -11.83 -36.55 7.04
C PRO A 351 -10.34 -36.88 7.11
N ASN A 352 -9.94 -38.13 6.80
CA ASN A 352 -8.55 -38.54 6.72
C ASN A 352 -7.99 -38.43 5.29
N TRP A 353 -8.79 -37.99 4.31
CA TRP A 353 -8.34 -37.75 2.97
C TRP A 353 -7.21 -36.71 2.94
N HIS A 354 -6.10 -37.06 2.31
CA HIS A 354 -4.97 -36.18 2.12
C HIS A 354 -4.72 -35.96 0.64
N GLU A 355 -4.63 -34.71 0.23
CA GLU A 355 -4.43 -34.26 -1.15
C GLU A 355 -3.22 -34.91 -1.87
N LYS A 356 -2.27 -35.53 -1.11
CA LYS A 356 -1.15 -36.29 -1.70
C LYS A 356 -1.61 -37.40 -2.63
N ASP A 357 -2.84 -37.86 -2.44
CA ASP A 357 -3.40 -38.95 -3.24
C ASP A 357 -3.85 -38.52 -4.66
N LEU A 358 -4.00 -37.19 -4.90
CA LEU A 358 -4.33 -36.68 -6.23
C LEU A 358 -3.09 -36.44 -7.12
N ARG A 359 -1.89 -36.35 -6.57
CA ARG A 359 -0.66 -36.05 -7.33
C ARG A 359 -0.01 -37.28 -7.98
N VAL A 360 -0.58 -38.46 -7.84
CA VAL A 360 -0.02 -39.73 -8.28
C VAL A 360 -0.96 -40.44 -9.27
N LYS A 361 -1.45 -39.72 -10.28
CA LYS A 361 -2.10 -40.40 -11.42
C LYS A 361 -1.59 -39.86 -12.74
#